data_a94ad9fa6e5f3d0b894c39599ddcf2d4
#
_entry.id   a94ad9fa6e5f3d0b894c39599ddcf2d4
#
_cell.length_a   1.000
_cell.length_b   1.000
_cell.length_c   1.000
_cell.angle_alpha   90.00
_cell.angle_beta   90.00
_cell.angle_gamma   90.00
#
_symmetry.space_group_name_H-M   'P 1'
#
loop_
_entity.id
_entity.type
_entity.pdbx_description
1 polymer ?
#
loop_
_entity_poly.entity_id
_entity_poly.type
_entity_poly.pdbx_seq_one_letter_code
_entity_poly.pdbx_strand_id
1 'polypeptide(L)'
;MTKTILGVLSLLVIMSCSIPVKENTVQPNIMETNKKNLGNLLALYPKPMTVVGAEVEGKVNWLVVGHTGVIGHDRILISMSKSHYTNQGIKDSKRLSVNLVSREI
;
A
#
# COMPACT_ATOMS: atom_id res chain seq x y z
N MET A 1 -53.72 1.19 -64.57
CA MET A 1 -52.71 0.21 -65.08
C MET A 1 -51.71 0.01 -64.00
N THR A 2 -51.88 -1.05 -63.30
CA THR A 2 -51.08 -1.49 -62.12
C THR A 2 -49.96 -2.38 -62.60
N LYS A 3 -48.71 -2.09 -62.20
CA LYS A 3 -47.60 -2.99 -62.29
C LYS A 3 -46.98 -3.21 -60.89
N THR A 4 -47.34 -4.30 -60.32
CA THR A 4 -46.73 -4.92 -59.13
C THR A 4 -45.33 -5.39 -59.47
N ILE A 5 -44.33 -4.86 -58.73
CA ILE A 5 -42.98 -5.38 -58.77
C ILE A 5 -42.76 -6.16 -57.45
N LEU A 6 -42.67 -7.44 -57.62
CA LEU A 6 -42.40 -8.41 -56.55
C LEU A 6 -40.90 -8.36 -56.24
N GLY A 7 -40.51 -7.74 -55.13
CA GLY A 7 -39.17 -7.76 -54.65
C GLY A 7 -38.90 -9.03 -53.85
N VAL A 8 -38.03 -9.90 -54.38
CA VAL A 8 -37.52 -11.08 -53.69
C VAL A 8 -36.53 -10.65 -52.64
N LEU A 9 -36.93 -10.71 -51.39
CA LEU A 9 -36.06 -10.47 -50.25
C LEU A 9 -35.22 -11.73 -49.96
N SER A 10 -33.99 -11.75 -50.44
CA SER A 10 -33.05 -12.82 -50.18
C SER A 10 -32.59 -12.74 -48.71
N LEU A 11 -33.08 -13.64 -47.88
CA LEU A 11 -32.72 -13.80 -46.49
C LEU A 11 -31.37 -14.51 -46.39
N LEU A 12 -30.29 -13.72 -46.22
CA LEU A 12 -28.96 -14.25 -46.00
C LEU A 12 -28.87 -14.74 -44.54
N VAL A 13 -29.03 -16.00 -44.31
CA VAL A 13 -28.81 -16.65 -43.00
C VAL A 13 -27.31 -16.78 -42.79
N ILE A 14 -26.74 -15.88 -42.02
CA ILE A 14 -25.35 -15.98 -41.54
C ILE A 14 -25.34 -17.01 -40.40
N MET A 15 -24.94 -18.21 -40.74
CA MET A 15 -24.73 -19.27 -39.77
C MET A 15 -23.43 -18.97 -38.99
N SER A 16 -23.57 -18.25 -37.87
CA SER A 16 -22.45 -17.98 -36.93
C SER A 16 -22.11 -19.30 -36.25
N CYS A 17 -21.04 -19.94 -36.70
CA CYS A 17 -20.47 -21.10 -36.04
C CYS A 17 -19.75 -20.66 -34.77
N SER A 18 -20.47 -20.63 -33.65
CA SER A 18 -19.88 -20.40 -32.33
C SER A 18 -19.14 -21.67 -31.91
N ILE A 19 -17.83 -21.65 -32.04
CA ILE A 19 -16.96 -22.67 -31.43
C ILE A 19 -17.03 -22.45 -29.91
N PRO A 20 -17.48 -23.41 -29.09
CA PRO A 20 -17.40 -23.27 -27.65
C PRO A 20 -15.93 -23.28 -27.25
N VAL A 21 -15.39 -22.11 -26.94
CA VAL A 21 -14.12 -21.99 -26.24
C VAL A 21 -14.35 -22.61 -24.86
N LYS A 22 -13.81 -23.81 -24.64
CA LYS A 22 -13.68 -24.36 -23.29
C LYS A 22 -12.74 -23.40 -22.54
N GLU A 23 -13.32 -22.50 -21.79
CA GLU A 23 -12.61 -21.73 -20.79
C GLU A 23 -12.10 -22.73 -19.74
N ASN A 24 -10.84 -23.14 -19.92
CA ASN A 24 -10.11 -23.81 -18.85
C ASN A 24 -9.93 -22.78 -17.75
N THR A 25 -10.95 -22.61 -16.91
CA THR A 25 -10.80 -21.99 -15.61
C THR A 25 -9.85 -22.89 -14.83
N VAL A 26 -8.55 -22.58 -14.93
CA VAL A 26 -7.57 -23.01 -13.95
C VAL A 26 -8.02 -22.35 -12.65
N GLN A 27 -8.83 -23.08 -11.89
CA GLN A 27 -9.12 -22.70 -10.51
C GLN A 27 -7.76 -22.59 -9.83
N PRO A 28 -7.37 -21.40 -9.34
CA PRO A 28 -6.16 -21.32 -8.55
C PRO A 28 -6.39 -22.28 -7.39
N ASN A 29 -5.51 -23.26 -7.25
CA ASN A 29 -5.48 -24.15 -6.10
C ASN A 29 -5.23 -23.25 -4.88
N ILE A 30 -6.33 -22.73 -4.32
CA ILE A 30 -6.29 -21.92 -3.12
C ILE A 30 -5.89 -22.91 -2.05
N MET A 31 -4.58 -23.01 -1.78
CA MET A 31 -4.12 -23.58 -0.52
C MET A 31 -5.01 -22.95 0.54
N GLU A 32 -5.80 -23.78 1.21
CA GLU A 32 -6.62 -23.35 2.34
C GLU A 32 -5.67 -22.84 3.40
N THR A 33 -5.31 -21.55 3.26
CA THR A 33 -4.41 -20.90 4.18
C THR A 33 -5.24 -20.61 5.41
N ASN A 34 -4.91 -21.20 6.53
CA ASN A 34 -5.47 -20.93 7.85
C ASN A 34 -5.16 -19.46 8.28
N LYS A 35 -5.51 -18.52 7.42
CA LYS A 35 -5.35 -17.09 7.70
C LYS A 35 -6.44 -16.64 8.64
N LYS A 36 -6.05 -16.18 9.79
CA LYS A 36 -6.95 -15.59 10.79
C LYS A 36 -6.91 -14.08 10.66
N ASN A 37 -8.07 -13.44 10.58
CA ASN A 37 -8.15 -12.00 10.68
C ASN A 37 -7.86 -11.57 12.12
N LEU A 38 -6.78 -10.83 12.33
CA LEU A 38 -6.34 -10.34 13.65
C LEU A 38 -6.87 -8.94 13.98
N GLY A 39 -7.66 -8.33 13.07
CA GLY A 39 -8.12 -6.96 13.23
C GLY A 39 -6.97 -5.95 13.06
N ASN A 40 -7.12 -4.78 13.70
CA ASN A 40 -6.14 -3.69 13.64
C ASN A 40 -4.98 -3.94 14.61
N LEU A 41 -4.17 -4.95 14.36
CA LEU A 41 -3.02 -5.31 15.17
C LEU A 41 -1.72 -4.90 14.47
N LEU A 42 -0.83 -4.22 15.19
CA LEU A 42 0.53 -3.96 14.75
C LEU A 42 1.37 -5.25 14.94
N ALA A 43 1.42 -6.08 13.89
CA ALA A 43 2.02 -7.41 13.97
C ALA A 43 3.54 -7.44 13.71
N LEU A 44 4.16 -6.31 13.41
CA LEU A 44 5.59 -6.23 13.06
C LEU A 44 6.45 -5.93 14.29
N TYR A 45 6.52 -6.86 15.21
CA TYR A 45 7.37 -6.79 16.41
C TYR A 45 8.36 -7.96 16.45
N PRO A 46 9.54 -7.82 17.12
CA PRO A 46 10.03 -6.61 17.78
C PRO A 46 10.59 -5.57 16.79
N LYS A 47 10.48 -4.29 17.15
CA LYS A 47 11.11 -3.18 16.43
C LYS A 47 12.14 -2.49 17.34
N PRO A 48 13.24 -2.02 16.79
CA PRO A 48 14.21 -1.26 17.59
C PRO A 48 13.57 0.05 18.07
N MET A 49 13.79 0.38 19.32
CA MET A 49 13.46 1.70 19.85
C MET A 49 14.52 2.69 19.35
N THR A 50 14.07 3.84 18.88
CA THR A 50 14.95 4.91 18.41
C THR A 50 14.75 6.16 19.23
N VAL A 51 15.79 6.94 19.39
CA VAL A 51 15.73 8.28 19.98
C VAL A 51 15.94 9.30 18.87
N VAL A 52 14.92 10.11 18.64
CA VAL A 52 14.95 11.19 17.65
C VAL A 52 15.22 12.50 18.35
N GLY A 53 16.23 13.22 17.89
CA GLY A 53 16.61 14.52 18.43
C GLY A 53 16.44 15.63 17.39
N ALA A 54 16.00 16.78 17.83
CA ALA A 54 16.00 18.02 17.05
C ALA A 54 16.21 19.23 17.97
N GLU A 55 16.76 20.28 17.40
CA GLU A 55 16.87 21.56 18.08
C GLU A 55 15.54 22.29 18.00
N VAL A 56 15.05 22.74 19.15
CA VAL A 56 13.84 23.55 19.29
C VAL A 56 14.21 24.78 20.13
N GLU A 57 14.05 25.98 19.59
CA GLU A 57 14.35 27.22 20.29
C GLU A 57 15.77 27.28 20.89
N GLY A 58 16.77 26.80 20.15
CA GLY A 58 18.17 26.76 20.56
C GLY A 58 18.53 25.70 21.58
N LYS A 59 17.61 24.76 21.90
CA LYS A 59 17.84 23.66 22.82
C LYS A 59 17.55 22.31 22.14
N VAL A 60 18.40 21.33 22.39
CA VAL A 60 18.16 19.95 21.88
C VAL A 60 17.04 19.31 22.67
N ASN A 61 16.04 18.83 21.95
CA ASN A 61 14.93 18.04 22.48
C ASN A 61 14.95 16.62 21.93
N TRP A 62 14.66 15.65 22.76
CA TRP A 62 14.71 14.23 22.43
C TRP A 62 13.35 13.58 22.59
N LEU A 63 13.04 12.63 21.70
CA LEU A 63 11.81 11.86 21.71
C LEU A 63 12.11 10.39 21.44
N VAL A 64 11.59 9.50 22.28
CA VAL A 64 11.64 8.06 22.02
C VAL A 64 10.55 7.69 21.02
N VAL A 65 10.93 7.01 19.96
CA VAL A 65 10.04 6.62 18.88
C VAL A 65 10.11 5.12 18.64
N GLY A 66 8.96 4.45 18.76
CA GLY A 66 8.80 3.03 18.46
C GLY A 66 8.26 2.76 17.05
N HIS A 67 7.71 3.76 16.38
CA HIS A 67 7.13 3.61 15.05
C HIS A 67 8.13 4.06 13.97
N THR A 68 9.06 3.17 13.65
CA THR A 68 10.07 3.38 12.61
C THR A 68 10.01 2.27 11.57
N GLY A 69 10.42 2.57 10.35
CA GLY A 69 10.47 1.61 9.25
C GLY A 69 11.56 1.98 8.24
N VAL A 70 11.96 1.00 7.45
CA VAL A 70 12.89 1.21 6.33
C VAL A 70 12.05 1.29 5.05
N ILE A 71 12.26 2.34 4.24
CA ILE A 71 11.55 2.54 2.97
C ILE A 71 12.45 2.19 1.78
N GLY A 72 13.74 2.11 1.99
CA GLY A 72 14.71 1.84 0.93
C GLY A 72 16.11 1.74 1.52
N HIS A 73 17.13 1.69 0.68
CA HIS A 73 18.52 1.60 1.14
C HIS A 73 19.02 2.89 1.81
N ASP A 74 18.42 4.02 1.50
CA ASP A 74 18.85 5.37 1.88
C ASP A 74 17.80 6.14 2.70
N ARG A 75 16.66 5.51 3.04
CA ARG A 75 15.53 6.18 3.66
C ARG A 75 14.90 5.39 4.78
N ILE A 76 14.58 6.10 5.85
CA ILE A 76 13.80 5.58 6.96
C ILE A 76 12.50 6.38 7.13
N LEU A 77 11.47 5.70 7.57
CA LEU A 77 10.20 6.30 7.98
C LEU A 77 10.19 6.43 9.50
N ILE A 78 9.83 7.60 9.98
CA ILE A 78 9.63 7.86 11.41
C ILE A 78 8.22 8.43 11.56
N SER A 79 7.39 7.77 12.35
CA SER A 79 6.03 8.24 12.62
C SER A 79 5.96 8.85 14.01
N MET A 80 5.66 10.13 14.06
CA MET A 80 5.54 10.91 15.30
C MET A 80 4.21 11.66 15.32
N SER A 81 3.64 11.85 16.50
CA SER A 81 2.44 12.68 16.65
C SER A 81 2.74 14.14 16.26
N LYS A 82 1.78 14.79 15.63
CA LYS A 82 1.89 16.20 15.25
C LYS A 82 2.08 17.14 16.46
N SER A 83 1.63 16.70 17.63
CA SER A 83 1.70 17.46 18.89
C SER A 83 3.06 17.39 19.59
N HIS A 84 3.97 16.51 19.14
CA HIS A 84 5.28 16.40 19.78
C HIS A 84 6.11 17.67 19.57
N TYR A 85 6.68 18.17 20.66
CA TYR A 85 7.48 19.39 20.66
C TYR A 85 8.69 19.32 19.70
N THR A 86 9.35 18.17 19.62
CA THR A 86 10.45 17.91 18.69
C THR A 86 10.08 18.17 17.23
N ASN A 87 8.81 18.01 16.84
CA ASN A 87 8.34 18.27 15.48
C ASN A 87 8.47 19.74 15.07
N GLN A 88 8.44 20.67 16.00
CA GLN A 88 8.63 22.09 15.70
C GLN A 88 10.05 22.29 15.17
N GLY A 89 11.07 21.85 15.89
CA GLY A 89 12.46 21.96 15.48
C GLY A 89 12.77 21.25 14.16
N ILE A 90 12.17 20.09 13.93
CA ILE A 90 12.32 19.37 12.64
C ILE A 90 11.74 20.20 11.48
N LYS A 91 10.58 20.81 11.67
CA LYS A 91 9.95 21.64 10.65
C LYS A 91 10.76 22.90 10.34
N ASP A 92 11.33 23.51 11.36
CA ASP A 92 12.06 24.76 11.23
C ASP A 92 13.46 24.55 10.64
N SER A 93 14.23 23.63 11.22
CA SER A 93 15.62 23.37 10.83
C SER A 93 15.75 22.42 9.63
N LYS A 94 14.70 21.59 9.33
CA LYS A 94 14.74 20.48 8.37
C LYS A 94 15.83 19.44 8.72
N ARG A 95 16.22 19.36 9.98
CA ARG A 95 17.26 18.46 10.49
C ARG A 95 16.74 17.68 11.68
N LEU A 96 17.18 16.44 11.78
CA LEU A 96 16.97 15.58 12.94
C LEU A 96 18.13 14.61 13.08
N SER A 97 18.33 14.09 14.27
CA SER A 97 19.20 12.93 14.51
C SER A 97 18.35 11.71 14.83
N VAL A 98 18.81 10.54 14.43
CA VAL A 98 18.20 9.26 14.77
C VAL A 98 19.27 8.40 15.42
N ASN A 99 19.00 7.98 16.64
CA ASN A 99 19.94 7.21 17.44
C ASN A 99 19.30 5.87 17.83
N LEU A 100 20.02 4.81 17.64
CA LEU A 100 19.63 3.48 18.14
C LEU A 100 20.05 3.37 19.60
N VAL A 101 19.13 2.92 20.45
CA VAL A 101 19.42 2.67 21.85
C VAL A 101 20.16 1.35 21.98
N SER A 102 21.37 1.34 22.52
CA SER A 102 22.10 0.14 22.85
C SER A 102 21.99 -0.16 24.35
N ARG A 103 22.39 -1.38 24.71
CA ARG A 103 22.39 -1.83 26.12
C ARG A 103 23.55 -1.23 26.93
N GLU A 104 24.53 -0.69 26.22
CA GLU A 104 25.77 -0.14 26.77
C GLU A 104 25.75 1.38 26.70
N ILE A 105 24.87 2.01 27.48
CA ILE A 105 24.87 3.45 27.71
C ILE A 105 25.18 3.70 29.17
#